data_5a021f2f50afbc060271574872435ff5
#
_entry.id   5a021f2f50afbc060271574872435ff5
#
_cell.length_a   1.000
_cell.length_b   1.000
_cell.length_c   1.000
_cell.angle_alpha   90.00
_cell.angle_beta   90.00
_cell.angle_gamma   90.00
#
_symmetry.space_group_name_H-M   'P 1'
#
loop_
_entity.id
_entity.type
_entity.pdbx_description
1 polymer ?
#
loop_
_entity_poly.entity_id
_entity_poly.type
_entity_poly.pdbx_seq_one_letter_code
_entity_poly.pdbx_strand_id
1 'polypeptide(L)'
;MSKALYRKYRSKKLSEVVGQNHITTVLESALKQNRIAHAYLFTGPRGVGKTSIARILAHEINNLPYSEEENHPDIIEIDAASNNGVDDIRQLRDNVQVAPFSAKYRVYIIDEVHMLSKAAFNALLKTLEEPPEHAVFILATTDAHKLPATIISRTQRFVFRFISKEDVCKHLEFIAKNEKIKISKEAIEIIAERGEGSFRDSISLLDQISSISKDGEEITAKLLEETLGLASKTQINALISAFENQNSNEILQIVRGVRDSGVDLKNFASQLLNFITENVGTKPYLSQFLIPLTRAEKSNFIEMELLSIFIQPSFIPQLSIVQNILPQVQQKTASKPKIKNQKTAEISKSESENKTELQKETFENSQKNENSEDKIEIPQKAGENKSLKSEIPENLSEAQPKNENQDLGDKKEFKWADFWGAIDESDKGIQTILKQSGYIFENGKIKIYTGGAFKQKQLEKAKAQASMGKALRKINAGSWVIEVLGVAKPASDPAIASIQDLMGGGEMVKIDE
;
A
#
# COMPACT_ATOMS: atom_id res chain seq x y z
N MET A 1 -19.24 17.80 26.62
CA MET A 1 -18.00 17.12 26.19
C MET A 1 -17.30 18.03 25.20
N SER A 2 -15.99 18.29 25.36
CA SER A 2 -15.22 19.10 24.42
C SER A 2 -15.11 18.33 23.07
N LYS A 3 -15.20 19.07 21.96
CA LYS A 3 -15.04 18.51 20.61
C LYS A 3 -13.57 18.12 20.43
N ALA A 4 -13.25 16.95 19.90
CA ALA A 4 -11.87 16.55 19.63
C ALA A 4 -11.14 17.58 18.75
N LEU A 5 -9.88 17.87 19.03
CA LEU A 5 -9.13 18.95 18.37
C LEU A 5 -9.10 18.79 16.84
N TYR A 6 -8.93 17.58 16.30
CA TYR A 6 -8.91 17.36 14.86
C TYR A 6 -10.25 17.70 14.15
N ARG A 7 -11.38 17.75 14.90
CA ARG A 7 -12.66 18.26 14.39
C ARG A 7 -12.77 19.77 14.57
N LYS A 8 -12.36 20.31 15.72
CA LYS A 8 -12.42 21.74 16.02
C LYS A 8 -11.59 22.57 15.05
N TYR A 9 -10.41 22.06 14.65
CA TYR A 9 -9.44 22.72 13.76
C TYR A 9 -9.52 22.25 12.31
N ARG A 10 -10.63 21.63 11.90
CA ARG A 10 -10.87 21.31 10.50
C ARG A 10 -11.08 22.59 9.69
N SER A 11 -10.36 22.71 8.54
CA SER A 11 -10.50 23.83 7.63
C SER A 11 -11.96 24.00 7.18
N LYS A 12 -12.42 25.22 7.13
CA LYS A 12 -13.80 25.58 6.73
C LYS A 12 -13.88 26.19 5.34
N LYS A 13 -12.75 26.63 4.77
CA LYS A 13 -12.63 27.23 3.43
C LYS A 13 -11.45 26.60 2.70
N LEU A 14 -11.48 26.61 1.36
CA LEU A 14 -10.37 26.14 0.54
C LEU A 14 -9.07 26.87 0.83
N SER A 15 -9.14 28.18 1.10
CA SER A 15 -8.00 29.04 1.46
C SER A 15 -7.33 28.71 2.79
N GLU A 16 -8.02 27.99 3.69
CA GLU A 16 -7.49 27.56 4.99
C GLU A 16 -6.78 26.21 4.94
N VAL A 17 -6.89 25.53 3.79
CA VAL A 17 -6.31 24.18 3.65
C VAL A 17 -4.81 24.28 3.47
N VAL A 18 -4.06 23.65 4.36
CA VAL A 18 -2.60 23.65 4.35
C VAL A 18 -2.05 22.45 3.57
N GLY A 19 -0.95 22.66 2.83
CA GLY A 19 -0.18 21.59 2.18
C GLY A 19 -0.77 21.04 0.87
N GLN A 20 -1.97 21.50 0.43
CA GLN A 20 -2.64 21.02 -0.80
C GLN A 20 -2.88 22.15 -1.81
N ASN A 21 -2.01 23.16 -1.88
CA ASN A 21 -2.19 24.35 -2.72
C ASN A 21 -2.43 24.01 -4.20
N HIS A 22 -1.80 22.95 -4.72
CA HIS A 22 -1.98 22.48 -6.10
C HIS A 22 -3.41 21.99 -6.39
N ILE A 23 -4.18 21.61 -5.37
CA ILE A 23 -5.57 21.22 -5.48
C ILE A 23 -6.49 22.42 -5.26
N THR A 24 -6.28 23.15 -4.16
CA THR A 24 -7.16 24.26 -3.79
C THR A 24 -7.18 25.36 -4.84
N THR A 25 -6.02 25.71 -5.41
CA THR A 25 -5.93 26.71 -6.50
C THR A 25 -6.74 26.31 -7.73
N VAL A 26 -6.70 25.02 -8.13
CA VAL A 26 -7.47 24.54 -9.29
C VAL A 26 -8.96 24.55 -8.99
N LEU A 27 -9.37 24.07 -7.80
CA LEU A 27 -10.77 24.05 -7.39
C LEU A 27 -11.35 25.46 -7.28
N GLU A 28 -10.63 26.40 -6.65
CA GLU A 28 -11.05 27.81 -6.58
C GLU A 28 -11.19 28.47 -7.97
N SER A 29 -10.26 28.17 -8.88
CA SER A 29 -10.34 28.66 -10.25
C SER A 29 -11.56 28.10 -10.99
N ALA A 30 -11.85 26.80 -10.84
CA ALA A 30 -13.00 26.15 -11.42
C ALA A 30 -14.32 26.74 -10.89
N LEU A 31 -14.41 26.95 -9.58
CA LEU A 31 -15.57 27.58 -8.92
C LEU A 31 -15.81 29.01 -9.42
N LYS A 32 -14.76 29.85 -9.48
CA LYS A 32 -14.84 31.22 -9.99
C LYS A 32 -15.33 31.29 -11.45
N GLN A 33 -14.96 30.26 -12.25
CA GLN A 33 -15.39 30.18 -13.67
C GLN A 33 -16.72 29.43 -13.84
N ASN A 34 -17.36 29.01 -12.75
CA ASN A 34 -18.57 28.18 -12.76
C ASN A 34 -18.42 26.89 -13.61
N ARG A 35 -17.20 26.33 -13.65
CA ARG A 35 -16.86 25.07 -14.35
C ARG A 35 -16.84 23.92 -13.36
N ILE A 36 -18.02 23.41 -13.05
CA ILE A 36 -18.21 22.33 -12.10
C ILE A 36 -18.25 21.00 -12.86
N ALA A 37 -17.37 20.05 -12.49
CA ALA A 37 -17.42 18.72 -13.06
C ALA A 37 -18.54 17.91 -12.41
N HIS A 38 -19.12 16.98 -13.16
CA HIS A 38 -20.15 16.06 -12.62
C HIS A 38 -19.60 15.08 -11.60
N ALA A 39 -18.28 14.74 -11.65
CA ALA A 39 -17.65 13.83 -10.72
C ALA A 39 -16.18 14.18 -10.45
N TYR A 40 -15.82 14.23 -9.18
CA TYR A 40 -14.48 14.43 -8.65
C TYR A 40 -13.98 13.17 -7.99
N LEU A 41 -12.69 12.88 -8.10
CA LEU A 41 -12.05 11.76 -7.41
C LEU A 41 -10.83 12.25 -6.63
N PHE A 42 -10.92 12.21 -5.30
CA PHE A 42 -9.85 12.57 -4.37
C PHE A 42 -9.09 11.33 -3.94
N THR A 43 -7.83 11.23 -4.32
CA THR A 43 -6.97 10.09 -4.02
C THR A 43 -5.78 10.52 -3.19
N GLY A 44 -5.32 9.69 -2.26
CA GLY A 44 -4.12 9.96 -1.47
C GLY A 44 -4.19 9.44 -0.03
N PRO A 45 -3.14 9.62 0.77
CA PRO A 45 -3.02 9.05 2.11
C PRO A 45 -4.17 9.45 3.05
N ARG A 46 -4.30 8.70 4.16
CA ARG A 46 -5.26 9.01 5.21
C ARG A 46 -4.88 10.32 5.92
N GLY A 47 -5.87 11.09 6.38
CA GLY A 47 -5.65 12.24 7.27
C GLY A 47 -5.10 13.51 6.61
N VAL A 48 -4.95 13.56 5.27
CA VAL A 48 -4.41 14.70 4.51
C VAL A 48 -5.46 15.71 4.03
N GLY A 49 -6.73 15.55 4.45
CA GLY A 49 -7.81 16.52 4.18
C GLY A 49 -8.76 16.18 3.04
N LYS A 50 -8.75 14.96 2.44
CA LYS A 50 -9.66 14.58 1.35
C LYS A 50 -11.14 14.85 1.66
N THR A 51 -11.65 14.28 2.73
CA THR A 51 -13.05 14.45 3.17
C THR A 51 -13.36 15.88 3.57
N SER A 52 -12.37 16.61 4.14
CA SER A 52 -12.54 18.03 4.49
C SER A 52 -12.73 18.89 3.25
N ILE A 53 -11.87 18.74 2.25
CA ILE A 53 -12.00 19.44 0.97
C ILE A 53 -13.26 19.02 0.23
N ALA A 54 -13.66 17.73 0.30
CA ALA A 54 -14.91 17.27 -0.29
C ALA A 54 -16.13 18.02 0.27
N ARG A 55 -16.21 18.16 1.59
CA ARG A 55 -17.29 18.91 2.26
C ARG A 55 -17.26 20.40 1.93
N ILE A 56 -16.07 21.02 1.98
CA ILE A 56 -15.92 22.44 1.61
C ILE A 56 -16.37 22.64 0.17
N LEU A 57 -15.88 21.81 -0.76
CA LEU A 57 -16.25 21.90 -2.18
C LEU A 57 -17.76 21.74 -2.40
N ALA A 58 -18.40 20.80 -1.71
CA ALA A 58 -19.86 20.59 -1.81
C ALA A 58 -20.68 21.83 -1.41
N HIS A 59 -20.21 22.56 -0.38
CA HIS A 59 -20.84 23.81 0.05
C HIS A 59 -20.54 24.96 -0.93
N GLU A 60 -19.28 25.10 -1.35
CA GLU A 60 -18.83 26.13 -2.29
C GLU A 60 -19.53 26.00 -3.66
N ILE A 61 -19.76 24.77 -4.18
CA ILE A 61 -20.52 24.50 -5.41
C ILE A 61 -21.94 25.09 -5.34
N ASN A 62 -22.54 25.05 -4.16
CA ASN A 62 -23.90 25.54 -3.90
C ASN A 62 -23.95 26.97 -3.35
N ASN A 63 -22.80 27.62 -3.18
CA ASN A 63 -22.68 28.93 -2.52
C ASN A 63 -23.29 28.93 -1.10
N LEU A 64 -23.17 27.80 -0.38
CA LEU A 64 -23.69 27.63 0.99
C LEU A 64 -22.58 27.88 2.00
N PRO A 65 -22.88 28.48 3.17
CA PRO A 65 -21.92 28.57 4.26
C PRO A 65 -21.59 27.16 4.77
N TYR A 66 -20.30 26.87 4.97
CA TYR A 66 -19.91 25.59 5.53
C TYR A 66 -20.15 25.56 7.05
N SER A 67 -20.95 24.61 7.50
CA SER A 67 -21.14 24.27 8.92
C SER A 67 -20.89 22.77 9.11
N GLU A 68 -20.15 22.40 10.15
CA GLU A 68 -20.00 20.98 10.54
C GLU A 68 -21.20 20.45 11.32
N GLU A 69 -22.04 21.34 11.83
CA GLU A 69 -23.14 21.01 12.74
C GLU A 69 -24.48 20.87 12.01
N GLU A 70 -24.58 21.47 10.83
CA GLU A 70 -25.80 21.44 10.02
C GLU A 70 -25.61 20.57 8.78
N ASN A 71 -26.35 19.48 8.71
CA ASN A 71 -26.42 18.65 7.51
C ASN A 71 -27.40 19.29 6.51
N HIS A 72 -26.89 19.75 5.38
CA HIS A 72 -27.77 20.27 4.31
C HIS A 72 -28.42 19.09 3.56
N PRO A 73 -29.75 19.11 3.31
CA PRO A 73 -30.47 17.99 2.70
C PRO A 73 -29.97 17.64 1.28
N ASP A 74 -29.37 18.60 0.57
CA ASP A 74 -28.82 18.41 -0.77
C ASP A 74 -27.32 18.07 -0.78
N ILE A 75 -26.68 17.91 0.39
CA ILE A 75 -25.31 17.43 0.53
C ILE A 75 -25.35 16.12 1.30
N ILE A 76 -25.22 15.01 0.59
CA ILE A 76 -25.37 13.67 1.11
C ILE A 76 -23.98 13.03 1.24
N GLU A 77 -23.58 12.72 2.46
CA GLU A 77 -22.31 12.04 2.74
C GLU A 77 -22.56 10.58 3.08
N ILE A 78 -21.84 9.70 2.41
CA ILE A 78 -21.90 8.24 2.55
C ILE A 78 -20.49 7.72 2.82
N ASP A 79 -20.33 7.03 3.93
CA ASP A 79 -19.11 6.25 4.20
C ASP A 79 -19.27 4.86 3.58
N ALA A 80 -18.48 4.57 2.54
CA ALA A 80 -18.52 3.28 1.85
C ALA A 80 -17.99 2.12 2.72
N ALA A 81 -17.29 2.40 3.83
CA ALA A 81 -16.91 1.35 4.77
C ALA A 81 -18.14 0.79 5.52
N SER A 82 -19.12 1.63 5.79
CA SER A 82 -20.37 1.26 6.47
C SER A 82 -21.51 0.90 5.50
N ASN A 83 -21.48 1.47 4.27
CA ASN A 83 -22.52 1.34 3.25
C ASN A 83 -21.93 0.78 1.95
N ASN A 84 -21.43 -0.46 1.98
CA ASN A 84 -20.72 -1.09 0.85
C ASN A 84 -21.59 -2.01 -0.01
N GLY A 85 -22.85 -2.17 0.36
CA GLY A 85 -23.81 -3.05 -0.29
C GLY A 85 -24.26 -2.56 -1.67
N VAL A 86 -24.71 -3.48 -2.51
CA VAL A 86 -25.28 -3.13 -3.80
C VAL A 86 -26.63 -2.41 -3.64
N ASP A 87 -27.37 -2.72 -2.60
CA ASP A 87 -28.69 -2.15 -2.37
C ASP A 87 -28.60 -0.70 -1.84
N ASP A 88 -27.57 -0.39 -1.03
CA ASP A 88 -27.28 0.98 -0.61
C ASP A 88 -26.99 1.88 -1.82
N ILE A 89 -26.20 1.39 -2.77
CA ILE A 89 -25.85 2.14 -3.99
C ILE A 89 -27.00 2.19 -4.99
N ARG A 90 -27.88 1.19 -5.02
CA ARG A 90 -29.13 1.25 -5.80
C ARG A 90 -30.08 2.32 -5.25
N GLN A 91 -30.25 2.40 -3.95
CA GLN A 91 -31.04 3.47 -3.31
C GLN A 91 -30.43 4.84 -3.60
N LEU A 92 -29.10 4.97 -3.52
CA LEU A 92 -28.42 6.20 -3.92
C LEU A 92 -28.73 6.53 -5.38
N ARG A 93 -28.62 5.61 -6.30
CA ARG A 93 -28.91 5.81 -7.73
C ARG A 93 -30.34 6.29 -7.97
N ASP A 94 -31.30 5.68 -7.28
CA ASP A 94 -32.71 6.07 -7.43
C ASP A 94 -32.96 7.47 -6.83
N ASN A 95 -32.27 7.82 -5.74
CA ASN A 95 -32.31 9.13 -5.12
C ASN A 95 -31.63 10.22 -5.96
N VAL A 96 -30.63 9.87 -6.79
CA VAL A 96 -29.92 10.85 -7.67
C VAL A 96 -30.85 11.45 -8.71
N GLN A 97 -31.90 10.72 -9.13
CA GLN A 97 -32.88 11.22 -10.10
C GLN A 97 -33.79 12.31 -9.52
N VAL A 98 -33.84 12.45 -8.20
CA VAL A 98 -34.68 13.45 -7.52
C VAL A 98 -33.99 14.81 -7.53
N ALA A 99 -34.69 15.84 -7.96
CA ALA A 99 -34.20 17.21 -7.98
C ALA A 99 -33.76 17.68 -6.57
N PRO A 100 -32.82 18.63 -6.45
CA PRO A 100 -32.43 19.24 -5.19
C PRO A 100 -33.61 19.88 -4.47
N PHE A 101 -33.58 19.90 -3.14
CA PHE A 101 -34.63 20.49 -2.32
C PHE A 101 -34.55 22.03 -2.31
N SER A 102 -33.36 22.58 -2.12
CA SER A 102 -33.16 24.04 -2.00
C SER A 102 -31.88 24.54 -2.65
N ALA A 103 -30.91 23.68 -2.88
CA ALA A 103 -29.63 24.04 -3.51
C ALA A 103 -29.70 23.96 -5.03
N LYS A 104 -28.66 24.47 -5.71
CA LYS A 104 -28.53 24.35 -7.18
C LYS A 104 -28.16 22.93 -7.61
N TYR A 105 -27.28 22.28 -6.83
CA TYR A 105 -26.80 20.93 -7.10
C TYR A 105 -27.03 20.02 -5.90
N ARG A 106 -27.35 18.77 -6.18
CA ARG A 106 -27.37 17.71 -5.19
C ARG A 106 -26.01 17.03 -5.19
N VAL A 107 -25.25 17.18 -4.11
CA VAL A 107 -23.88 16.73 -4.01
C VAL A 107 -23.79 15.45 -3.20
N TYR A 108 -23.18 14.42 -3.77
CA TYR A 108 -22.97 13.12 -3.13
C TYR A 108 -21.48 12.95 -2.82
N ILE A 109 -21.14 12.93 -1.55
CA ILE A 109 -19.77 12.65 -1.07
C ILE A 109 -19.73 11.18 -0.69
N ILE A 110 -18.89 10.38 -1.36
CA ILE A 110 -18.69 8.97 -1.05
C ILE A 110 -17.25 8.81 -0.54
N ASP A 111 -17.11 8.67 0.78
CA ASP A 111 -15.80 8.49 1.41
C ASP A 111 -15.40 7.01 1.40
N GLU A 112 -14.09 6.76 1.34
CA GLU A 112 -13.46 5.43 1.22
C GLU A 112 -14.11 4.55 0.13
N VAL A 113 -14.40 5.16 -1.02
CA VAL A 113 -15.14 4.54 -2.12
C VAL A 113 -14.56 3.18 -2.57
N HIS A 114 -13.28 2.91 -2.32
CA HIS A 114 -12.64 1.62 -2.61
C HIS A 114 -13.21 0.44 -1.78
N MET A 115 -13.98 0.72 -0.72
CA MET A 115 -14.64 -0.29 0.10
C MET A 115 -15.94 -0.82 -0.51
N LEU A 116 -16.46 -0.19 -1.58
CA LEU A 116 -17.64 -0.66 -2.29
C LEU A 116 -17.43 -2.05 -2.89
N SER A 117 -18.46 -2.87 -2.87
CA SER A 117 -18.46 -4.16 -3.56
C SER A 117 -18.39 -3.97 -5.09
N LYS A 118 -17.92 -4.99 -5.82
CA LYS A 118 -17.90 -4.95 -7.30
C LYS A 118 -19.28 -4.69 -7.90
N ALA A 119 -20.33 -5.24 -7.29
CA ALA A 119 -21.71 -5.03 -7.74
C ALA A 119 -22.19 -3.59 -7.48
N ALA A 120 -21.78 -2.98 -6.35
CA ALA A 120 -22.04 -1.59 -6.03
C ALA A 120 -21.32 -0.63 -7.00
N PHE A 121 -20.06 -0.89 -7.35
CA PHE A 121 -19.35 -0.14 -8.40
C PHE A 121 -20.10 -0.18 -9.73
N ASN A 122 -20.54 -1.35 -10.17
CA ASN A 122 -21.30 -1.48 -11.42
C ASN A 122 -22.63 -0.71 -11.41
N ALA A 123 -23.30 -0.63 -10.24
CA ALA A 123 -24.49 0.17 -10.08
C ALA A 123 -24.21 1.68 -10.19
N LEU A 124 -23.07 2.14 -9.61
CA LEU A 124 -22.64 3.53 -9.64
C LEU A 124 -22.18 3.98 -11.05
N LEU A 125 -21.57 3.08 -11.84
CA LEU A 125 -21.06 3.39 -13.18
C LEU A 125 -22.13 4.00 -14.09
N LYS A 126 -23.36 3.44 -14.11
CA LYS A 126 -24.45 3.96 -14.95
C LYS A 126 -24.77 5.41 -14.63
N THR A 127 -24.74 5.79 -13.35
CA THR A 127 -25.02 7.16 -12.90
C THR A 127 -23.87 8.11 -13.21
N LEU A 128 -22.62 7.62 -13.20
CA LEU A 128 -21.44 8.42 -13.57
C LEU A 128 -21.29 8.59 -15.09
N GLU A 129 -21.87 7.69 -15.89
CA GLU A 129 -21.90 7.80 -17.36
C GLU A 129 -22.92 8.82 -17.85
N GLU A 130 -24.11 8.79 -17.26
CA GLU A 130 -25.23 9.66 -17.59
C GLU A 130 -25.78 10.34 -16.33
N PRO A 131 -25.00 11.23 -15.69
CA PRO A 131 -25.43 11.92 -14.49
C PRO A 131 -26.52 12.95 -14.80
N PRO A 132 -27.56 13.09 -13.96
CA PRO A 132 -28.48 14.23 -14.07
C PRO A 132 -27.71 15.56 -13.94
N GLU A 133 -28.12 16.59 -14.64
CA GLU A 133 -27.46 17.91 -14.66
C GLU A 133 -27.31 18.55 -13.27
N HIS A 134 -28.20 18.20 -12.35
CA HIS A 134 -28.21 18.70 -10.98
C HIS A 134 -27.38 17.84 -10.00
N ALA A 135 -26.80 16.72 -10.43
CA ALA A 135 -26.07 15.82 -9.55
C ALA A 135 -24.55 15.99 -9.70
N VAL A 136 -23.86 16.12 -8.57
CA VAL A 136 -22.39 16.17 -8.50
C VAL A 136 -21.88 15.09 -7.54
N PHE A 137 -20.88 14.34 -7.97
CA PHE A 137 -20.26 13.30 -7.17
C PHE A 137 -18.86 13.72 -6.70
N ILE A 138 -18.54 13.49 -5.44
CA ILE A 138 -17.19 13.67 -4.89
C ILE A 138 -16.79 12.35 -4.23
N LEU A 139 -15.96 11.60 -4.92
CA LEU A 139 -15.44 10.31 -4.45
C LEU A 139 -14.12 10.51 -3.74
N ALA A 140 -13.93 9.97 -2.55
CA ALA A 140 -12.67 10.01 -1.83
C ALA A 140 -12.17 8.59 -1.54
N THR A 141 -10.85 8.38 -1.65
CA THR A 141 -10.23 7.07 -1.39
C THR A 141 -8.80 7.21 -0.89
N THR A 142 -8.41 6.31 -0.02
CA THR A 142 -7.01 6.10 0.38
C THR A 142 -6.29 5.17 -0.57
N ASP A 143 -6.99 4.31 -1.31
CA ASP A 143 -6.41 3.31 -2.21
C ASP A 143 -7.01 3.41 -3.62
N ALA A 144 -6.35 4.17 -4.48
CA ALA A 144 -6.77 4.35 -5.87
C ALA A 144 -6.58 3.09 -6.73
N HIS A 145 -5.68 2.17 -6.33
CA HIS A 145 -5.40 0.96 -7.09
C HIS A 145 -6.54 -0.07 -7.03
N LYS A 146 -7.36 0.01 -5.99
CA LYS A 146 -8.56 -0.84 -5.86
C LYS A 146 -9.75 -0.37 -6.70
N LEU A 147 -9.67 0.84 -7.29
CA LEU A 147 -10.77 1.36 -8.09
C LEU A 147 -10.73 0.82 -9.52
N PRO A 148 -11.90 0.47 -10.08
CA PRO A 148 -12.00 0.15 -11.50
C PRO A 148 -11.55 1.33 -12.38
N ALA A 149 -10.80 1.03 -13.46
CA ALA A 149 -10.36 2.04 -14.42
C ALA A 149 -11.54 2.83 -15.04
N THR A 150 -12.69 2.18 -15.15
CA THR A 150 -13.94 2.79 -15.62
C THR A 150 -14.46 3.92 -14.74
N ILE A 151 -14.26 3.87 -13.41
CA ILE A 151 -14.57 4.97 -12.49
C ILE A 151 -13.56 6.11 -12.67
N ILE A 152 -12.26 5.76 -12.71
CA ILE A 152 -11.19 6.76 -12.83
C ILE A 152 -11.33 7.58 -14.11
N SER A 153 -11.70 6.95 -15.24
CA SER A 153 -11.84 7.62 -16.53
C SER A 153 -13.03 8.59 -16.62
N ARG A 154 -14.02 8.48 -15.71
CA ARG A 154 -15.24 9.31 -15.68
C ARG A 154 -15.21 10.38 -14.61
N THR A 155 -14.08 10.51 -13.90
CA THR A 155 -13.92 11.43 -12.78
C THR A 155 -12.75 12.38 -13.00
N GLN A 156 -12.87 13.62 -12.56
CA GLN A 156 -11.74 14.53 -12.47
C GLN A 156 -10.90 14.18 -11.23
N ARG A 157 -9.71 13.63 -11.47
CA ARG A 157 -8.86 13.12 -10.41
C ARG A 157 -7.95 14.19 -9.81
N PHE A 158 -7.92 14.27 -8.46
CA PHE A 158 -7.01 15.08 -7.67
C PHE A 158 -6.19 14.20 -6.73
N VAL A 159 -4.86 14.36 -6.78
CA VAL A 159 -3.94 13.53 -5.99
C VAL A 159 -3.45 14.34 -4.80
N PHE A 160 -3.90 13.96 -3.61
CA PHE A 160 -3.46 14.51 -2.33
C PHE A 160 -2.09 13.94 -1.95
N ARG A 161 -1.25 14.78 -1.40
CA ARG A 161 0.11 14.43 -0.98
C ARG A 161 0.19 14.40 0.54
N PHE A 162 1.20 13.71 1.06
CA PHE A 162 1.59 13.88 2.45
C PHE A 162 1.91 15.35 2.74
N ILE A 163 1.58 15.78 3.94
CA ILE A 163 1.88 17.15 4.38
C ILE A 163 3.34 17.21 4.83
N SER A 164 4.03 18.30 4.51
CA SER A 164 5.42 18.46 4.95
C SER A 164 5.50 18.55 6.47
N LYS A 165 6.61 18.05 7.05
CA LYS A 165 6.86 18.11 8.50
C LYS A 165 6.77 19.55 9.02
N GLU A 166 7.29 20.50 8.23
CA GLU A 166 7.28 21.93 8.56
C GLU A 166 5.86 22.49 8.64
N ASP A 167 4.99 22.11 7.69
CA ASP A 167 3.60 22.56 7.68
C ASP A 167 2.80 21.94 8.83
N VAL A 168 3.07 20.66 9.15
CA VAL A 168 2.47 20.01 10.32
C VAL A 168 2.92 20.70 11.60
N CYS A 169 4.22 20.98 11.79
CA CYS A 169 4.73 21.68 12.96
C CYS A 169 4.08 23.05 13.14
N LYS A 170 4.04 23.88 12.08
CA LYS A 170 3.38 25.20 12.11
C LYS A 170 1.91 25.11 12.51
N HIS A 171 1.21 24.12 12.00
CA HIS A 171 -0.20 23.94 12.31
C HIS A 171 -0.42 23.46 13.76
N LEU A 172 0.43 22.56 14.25
CA LEU A 172 0.41 22.14 15.67
C LEU A 172 0.73 23.29 16.62
N GLU A 173 1.73 24.14 16.29
CA GLU A 173 2.03 25.36 17.05
C GLU A 173 0.83 26.31 17.11
N PHE A 174 0.15 26.51 15.97
CA PHE A 174 -1.05 27.33 15.90
C PHE A 174 -2.16 26.77 16.81
N ILE A 175 -2.41 25.46 16.78
CA ILE A 175 -3.40 24.80 17.64
C ILE A 175 -3.00 24.93 19.12
N ALA A 176 -1.77 24.60 19.46
CA ALA A 176 -1.27 24.66 20.84
C ALA A 176 -1.41 26.06 21.43
N LYS A 177 -1.09 27.11 20.64
CA LYS A 177 -1.27 28.51 21.06
C LYS A 177 -2.75 28.84 21.34
N ASN A 178 -3.67 28.43 20.46
CA ASN A 178 -5.10 28.71 20.61
C ASN A 178 -5.73 27.96 21.79
N GLU A 179 -5.29 26.72 22.03
CA GLU A 179 -5.76 25.89 23.15
C GLU A 179 -4.97 26.17 24.45
N LYS A 180 -3.99 27.08 24.43
CA LYS A 180 -3.10 27.40 25.57
C LYS A 180 -2.33 26.19 26.10
N ILE A 181 -2.02 25.24 25.21
CA ILE A 181 -1.19 24.07 25.51
C ILE A 181 0.27 24.51 25.50
N LYS A 182 0.98 24.34 26.62
CA LYS A 182 2.41 24.57 26.68
C LYS A 182 3.15 23.35 26.17
N ILE A 183 3.86 23.47 25.07
CA ILE A 183 4.59 22.38 24.43
C ILE A 183 5.92 22.87 23.88
N SER A 184 6.98 22.09 24.07
CA SER A 184 8.30 22.40 23.53
C SER A 184 8.36 22.15 22.01
N LYS A 185 9.29 22.82 21.32
CA LYS A 185 9.49 22.64 19.88
C LYS A 185 9.88 21.21 19.52
N GLU A 186 10.75 20.62 20.32
CA GLU A 186 11.18 19.23 20.13
C GLU A 186 10.01 18.25 20.26
N ALA A 187 9.08 18.52 21.19
CA ALA A 187 7.87 17.73 21.34
C ALA A 187 6.94 17.85 20.11
N ILE A 188 6.79 19.06 19.55
CA ILE A 188 6.02 19.28 18.31
C ILE A 188 6.64 18.52 17.13
N GLU A 189 7.97 18.53 17.00
CA GLU A 189 8.68 17.79 15.97
C GLU A 189 8.45 16.27 16.07
N ILE A 190 8.46 15.72 17.29
CA ILE A 190 8.16 14.30 17.53
C ILE A 190 6.72 13.97 17.14
N ILE A 191 5.75 14.82 17.53
CA ILE A 191 4.34 14.62 17.13
C ILE A 191 4.18 14.69 15.61
N ALA A 192 4.82 15.67 14.94
CA ALA A 192 4.76 15.81 13.50
C ALA A 192 5.37 14.62 12.76
N GLU A 193 6.49 14.10 13.27
CA GLU A 193 7.17 12.92 12.74
C GLU A 193 6.30 11.67 12.86
N ARG A 194 5.69 11.46 14.04
CA ARG A 194 4.80 10.31 14.29
C ARG A 194 3.48 10.39 13.53
N GLY A 195 3.05 11.58 13.13
CA GLY A 195 1.88 11.76 12.30
C GLY A 195 2.08 11.43 10.83
N GLU A 196 3.33 11.16 10.39
CA GLU A 196 3.68 10.69 9.03
C GLU A 196 3.01 11.50 7.91
N GLY A 197 2.93 12.83 8.08
CA GLY A 197 2.29 13.72 7.11
C GLY A 197 0.76 13.71 7.12
N SER A 198 0.14 13.16 8.17
CA SER A 198 -1.30 13.18 8.42
C SER A 198 -1.65 14.22 9.48
N PHE A 199 -2.37 15.28 9.12
CA PHE A 199 -2.87 16.25 10.10
C PHE A 199 -3.78 15.62 11.15
N ARG A 200 -4.66 14.70 10.74
CA ARG A 200 -5.61 14.06 11.66
C ARG A 200 -4.88 13.29 12.75
N ASP A 201 -3.85 12.53 12.39
CA ASP A 201 -3.15 11.68 13.34
C ASP A 201 -2.23 12.53 14.23
N SER A 202 -1.54 13.54 13.67
CA SER A 202 -0.74 14.51 14.45
C SER A 202 -1.58 15.29 15.45
N ILE A 203 -2.74 15.82 15.05
CA ILE A 203 -3.62 16.58 15.95
C ILE A 203 -4.25 15.66 17.00
N SER A 204 -4.62 14.43 16.64
CA SER A 204 -5.15 13.45 17.61
C SER A 204 -4.10 13.09 18.65
N LEU A 205 -2.84 12.98 18.25
CA LEU A 205 -1.74 12.74 19.17
C LEU A 205 -1.51 13.93 20.13
N LEU A 206 -1.56 15.16 19.60
CA LEU A 206 -1.51 16.37 20.44
C LEU A 206 -2.66 16.41 21.46
N ASP A 207 -3.90 16.08 21.03
CA ASP A 207 -5.10 16.03 21.88
C ASP A 207 -4.93 14.99 23.00
N GLN A 208 -4.45 13.79 22.64
CA GLN A 208 -4.17 12.71 23.60
C GLN A 208 -3.15 13.13 24.66
N ILE A 209 -2.01 13.69 24.24
CA ILE A 209 -0.92 14.07 25.15
C ILE A 209 -1.34 15.26 26.03
N SER A 210 -2.06 16.23 25.47
CA SER A 210 -2.57 17.37 26.25
C SER A 210 -3.54 16.94 27.36
N SER A 211 -4.24 15.83 27.17
CA SER A 211 -5.17 15.26 28.18
C SER A 211 -4.44 14.53 29.32
N ILE A 212 -3.20 14.12 29.12
CA ILE A 212 -2.39 13.38 30.11
C ILE A 212 -1.51 14.36 30.91
N SER A 213 -1.07 15.47 30.28
CA SER A 213 -0.29 16.49 30.99
C SER A 213 -1.14 17.19 32.05
N LYS A 214 -0.54 17.49 33.20
CA LYS A 214 -1.20 18.26 34.24
C LYS A 214 -1.42 19.69 33.77
N ASP A 215 -2.52 20.31 34.22
CA ASP A 215 -2.86 21.69 33.88
C ASP A 215 -1.66 22.64 34.14
N GLY A 216 -1.17 23.27 33.07
CA GLY A 216 -0.10 24.25 33.12
C GLY A 216 1.33 23.70 33.05
N GLU A 217 1.52 22.39 33.03
CA GLU A 217 2.81 21.73 32.82
C GLU A 217 3.19 21.78 31.34
N GLU A 218 4.49 21.99 31.06
CA GLU A 218 4.97 21.98 29.67
C GLU A 218 5.16 20.56 29.17
N ILE A 219 4.61 20.25 27.99
CA ILE A 219 4.80 18.99 27.29
C ILE A 219 6.20 18.98 26.69
N THR A 220 7.10 18.24 27.31
CA THR A 220 8.50 18.09 26.87
C THR A 220 8.66 16.86 25.99
N ALA A 221 9.75 16.80 25.21
CA ALA A 221 10.13 15.63 24.42
C ALA A 221 10.22 14.36 25.29
N LYS A 222 10.78 14.47 26.50
CA LYS A 222 10.91 13.36 27.43
C LYS A 222 9.56 12.78 27.86
N LEU A 223 8.59 13.63 28.18
CA LEU A 223 7.23 13.20 28.53
C LEU A 223 6.58 12.44 27.37
N LEU A 224 6.79 12.90 26.13
CA LEU A 224 6.33 12.22 24.92
C LEU A 224 6.98 10.85 24.71
N GLU A 225 8.30 10.79 24.84
CA GLU A 225 9.07 9.55 24.71
C GLU A 225 8.56 8.50 25.71
N GLU A 226 8.40 8.88 26.98
CA GLU A 226 7.87 7.99 28.03
C GLU A 226 6.42 7.58 27.78
N THR A 227 5.56 8.53 27.40
CA THR A 227 4.12 8.25 27.21
C THR A 227 3.84 7.40 25.98
N LEU A 228 4.59 7.60 24.91
CA LEU A 228 4.42 6.89 23.64
C LEU A 228 5.30 5.64 23.52
N GLY A 229 6.10 5.34 24.55
CA GLY A 229 7.04 4.23 24.51
C GLY A 229 8.03 4.37 23.35
N LEU A 230 8.63 5.57 23.20
CA LEU A 230 9.62 5.85 22.16
C LEU A 230 11.03 5.80 22.75
N ALA A 231 11.96 5.34 21.95
CA ALA A 231 13.36 5.49 22.29
C ALA A 231 13.80 6.94 22.11
N SER A 232 14.64 7.41 23.01
CA SER A 232 15.22 8.75 22.91
C SER A 232 16.21 8.86 21.74
N LYS A 233 16.36 10.05 21.18
CA LYS A 233 17.40 10.30 20.16
C LYS A 233 18.81 9.93 20.65
N THR A 234 19.05 10.05 21.95
CA THR A 234 20.32 9.64 22.57
C THR A 234 20.55 8.14 22.50
N GLN A 235 19.51 7.32 22.73
CA GLN A 235 19.60 5.87 22.62
C GLN A 235 19.83 5.42 21.16
N ILE A 236 19.16 6.06 20.20
CA ILE A 236 19.36 5.78 18.76
C ILE A 236 20.81 6.11 18.37
N ASN A 237 21.31 7.30 18.73
CA ASN A 237 22.67 7.69 18.44
C ASN A 237 23.70 6.79 19.13
N ALA A 238 23.45 6.38 20.37
CA ALA A 238 24.31 5.45 21.09
C ALA A 238 24.40 4.09 20.38
N LEU A 239 23.28 3.56 19.89
CA LEU A 239 23.28 2.32 19.12
C LEU A 239 24.12 2.42 17.84
N ILE A 240 23.97 3.50 17.08
CA ILE A 240 24.76 3.74 15.87
C ILE A 240 26.25 3.89 16.21
N SER A 241 26.59 4.64 17.26
CA SER A 241 27.98 4.78 17.71
C SER A 241 28.59 3.47 18.20
N ALA A 242 27.83 2.65 18.93
CA ALA A 242 28.26 1.33 19.37
C ALA A 242 28.52 0.41 18.17
N PHE A 243 27.69 0.50 17.11
CA PHE A 243 27.92 -0.21 15.85
C PHE A 243 29.19 0.29 15.15
N GLU A 244 29.38 1.61 15.00
CA GLU A 244 30.58 2.21 14.41
C GLU A 244 31.86 1.78 15.13
N ASN A 245 31.80 1.65 16.45
CA ASN A 245 32.88 1.19 17.31
C ASN A 245 33.01 -0.35 17.39
N GLN A 246 32.16 -1.10 16.70
CA GLN A 246 32.14 -2.58 16.73
C GLN A 246 31.99 -3.17 18.14
N ASN A 247 31.30 -2.46 19.04
CA ASN A 247 31.11 -2.88 20.43
C ASN A 247 29.83 -3.69 20.61
N SER A 248 29.91 -4.99 20.35
CA SER A 248 28.76 -5.91 20.43
C SER A 248 28.11 -5.97 21.82
N ASN A 249 28.91 -5.80 22.89
CA ASN A 249 28.38 -5.80 24.26
C ASN A 249 27.53 -4.54 24.51
N GLU A 250 27.95 -3.40 24.05
CA GLU A 250 27.23 -2.13 24.17
C GLU A 250 25.93 -2.18 23.34
N ILE A 251 25.97 -2.70 22.12
CA ILE A 251 24.78 -2.92 21.29
C ILE A 251 23.75 -3.77 22.05
N LEU A 252 24.19 -4.89 22.65
CA LEU A 252 23.32 -5.76 23.43
C LEU A 252 22.70 -5.03 24.63
N GLN A 253 23.51 -4.25 25.35
CA GLN A 253 23.04 -3.48 26.52
C GLN A 253 22.03 -2.40 26.10
N ILE A 254 22.25 -1.71 24.99
CA ILE A 254 21.34 -0.66 24.50
C ILE A 254 20.01 -1.28 24.07
N VAL A 255 20.00 -2.35 23.25
CA VAL A 255 18.77 -2.98 22.79
C VAL A 255 17.95 -3.52 23.96
N ARG A 256 18.61 -4.17 24.94
CA ARG A 256 17.94 -4.63 26.17
C ARG A 256 17.45 -3.47 27.04
N GLY A 257 18.27 -2.43 27.21
CA GLY A 257 17.88 -1.24 27.96
C GLY A 257 16.67 -0.54 27.37
N VAL A 258 16.57 -0.46 26.05
CA VAL A 258 15.39 0.06 25.35
C VAL A 258 14.15 -0.80 25.64
N ARG A 259 14.25 -2.11 25.55
CA ARG A 259 13.15 -3.03 25.91
C ARG A 259 12.75 -2.90 27.39
N ASP A 260 13.72 -2.93 28.29
CA ASP A 260 13.50 -2.91 29.73
C ASP A 260 12.94 -1.56 30.23
N SER A 261 13.13 -0.46 29.45
CA SER A 261 12.48 0.84 29.67
C SER A 261 11.00 0.87 29.21
N GLY A 262 10.46 -0.26 28.67
CA GLY A 262 9.08 -0.36 28.22
C GLY A 262 8.82 0.16 26.79
N VAL A 263 9.87 0.45 26.04
CA VAL A 263 9.76 0.85 24.62
C VAL A 263 9.42 -0.37 23.78
N ASP A 264 8.41 -0.24 22.93
CA ASP A 264 8.10 -1.27 21.92
C ASP A 264 9.23 -1.33 20.88
N LEU A 265 9.88 -2.49 20.78
CA LEU A 265 10.99 -2.69 19.85
C LEU A 265 10.58 -2.52 18.37
N LYS A 266 9.28 -2.67 18.01
CA LYS A 266 8.78 -2.35 16.65
C LYS A 266 8.82 -0.85 16.41
N ASN A 267 8.38 -0.07 17.38
CA ASN A 267 8.50 1.39 17.31
C ASN A 267 9.96 1.81 17.24
N PHE A 268 10.84 1.14 17.98
CA PHE A 268 12.28 1.40 17.94
C PHE A 268 12.88 1.10 16.56
N ALA A 269 12.51 -0.01 15.92
CA ALA A 269 12.95 -0.32 14.55
C ALA A 269 12.46 0.73 13.54
N SER A 270 11.19 1.18 13.64
CA SER A 270 10.65 2.25 12.81
C SER A 270 11.40 3.58 13.02
N GLN A 271 11.72 3.93 14.29
CA GLN A 271 12.53 5.12 14.59
C GLN A 271 13.95 5.03 14.01
N LEU A 272 14.58 3.84 14.06
CA LEU A 272 15.87 3.58 13.42
C LEU A 272 15.79 3.72 11.91
N LEU A 273 14.73 3.22 11.27
CA LEU A 273 14.50 3.38 9.83
C LEU A 273 14.41 4.84 9.43
N ASN A 274 13.63 5.63 10.15
CA ASN A 274 13.49 7.06 9.90
C ASN A 274 14.82 7.79 10.09
N PHE A 275 15.52 7.55 11.20
CA PHE A 275 16.84 8.12 11.48
C PHE A 275 17.86 7.79 10.38
N ILE A 276 17.90 6.54 9.93
CA ILE A 276 18.80 6.11 8.85
C ILE A 276 18.44 6.79 7.54
N THR A 277 17.16 6.85 7.19
CA THR A 277 16.70 7.49 5.95
C THR A 277 17.08 8.97 5.90
N GLU A 278 16.96 9.69 7.01
CA GLU A 278 17.37 11.10 7.11
C GLU A 278 18.89 11.28 7.02
N ASN A 279 19.68 10.31 7.51
CA ASN A 279 21.14 10.42 7.64
C ASN A 279 21.91 9.64 6.56
N VAL A 280 21.25 8.88 5.66
CA VAL A 280 21.94 8.08 4.63
C VAL A 280 22.78 8.94 3.68
N GLY A 281 22.39 10.18 3.43
CA GLY A 281 23.16 11.12 2.59
C GLY A 281 24.51 11.51 3.20
N THR A 282 24.59 11.63 4.52
CA THR A 282 25.82 11.96 5.27
C THR A 282 26.60 10.72 5.67
N LYS A 283 25.92 9.61 5.91
CA LYS A 283 26.48 8.31 6.34
C LYS A 283 25.99 7.19 5.40
N PRO A 284 26.53 7.06 4.18
CA PRO A 284 26.01 6.13 3.16
C PRO A 284 26.00 4.65 3.60
N TYR A 285 26.93 4.25 4.50
CA TYR A 285 26.99 2.90 5.04
C TYR A 285 25.72 2.49 5.82
N LEU A 286 24.94 3.44 6.31
CA LEU A 286 23.68 3.16 7.01
C LEU A 286 22.62 2.55 6.08
N SER A 287 22.74 2.71 4.75
CA SER A 287 21.80 2.16 3.77
C SER A 287 21.66 0.64 3.86
N GLN A 288 22.71 -0.06 4.30
CA GLN A 288 22.70 -1.52 4.48
C GLN A 288 21.63 -2.00 5.47
N PHE A 289 21.20 -1.15 6.41
CA PHE A 289 20.22 -1.49 7.44
C PHE A 289 18.77 -1.32 6.99
N LEU A 290 18.49 -0.61 5.91
CA LEU A 290 17.11 -0.28 5.49
C LEU A 290 16.27 -1.54 5.25
N ILE A 291 16.78 -2.49 4.45
CA ILE A 291 16.07 -3.73 4.15
C ILE A 291 15.94 -4.65 5.39
N PRO A 292 17.04 -4.93 6.13
CA PRO A 292 16.95 -5.74 7.33
C PRO A 292 15.98 -5.18 8.38
N LEU A 293 16.03 -3.86 8.67
CA LEU A 293 15.13 -3.23 9.64
C LEU A 293 13.66 -3.27 9.21
N THR A 294 13.36 -3.06 7.92
CA THR A 294 11.99 -3.21 7.38
C THR A 294 11.46 -4.63 7.56
N ARG A 295 12.34 -5.64 7.53
CA ARG A 295 11.98 -7.03 7.82
C ARG A 295 11.79 -7.25 9.31
N ALA A 296 12.70 -6.72 10.14
CA ALA A 296 12.65 -6.83 11.59
C ALA A 296 11.37 -6.23 12.18
N GLU A 297 10.90 -5.10 11.68
CA GLU A 297 9.65 -4.45 12.09
C GLU A 297 8.41 -5.38 11.99
N LYS A 298 8.41 -6.28 11.00
CA LYS A 298 7.32 -7.25 10.76
C LYS A 298 7.52 -8.57 11.51
N SER A 299 8.67 -8.78 12.15
CA SER A 299 9.03 -10.02 12.83
C SER A 299 8.36 -10.15 14.20
N ASN A 300 8.06 -11.39 14.58
CA ASN A 300 7.65 -11.71 15.96
C ASN A 300 8.85 -11.85 16.91
N PHE A 301 10.08 -11.91 16.38
CA PHE A 301 11.33 -12.07 17.14
C PHE A 301 12.24 -10.85 16.97
N ILE A 302 11.65 -9.67 17.07
CA ILE A 302 12.30 -8.41 16.71
C ILE A 302 13.60 -8.14 17.49
N GLU A 303 13.70 -8.52 18.78
CA GLU A 303 14.93 -8.37 19.56
C GLU A 303 16.09 -9.14 18.93
N MET A 304 15.85 -10.41 18.56
CA MET A 304 16.86 -11.25 17.91
C MET A 304 17.27 -10.70 16.55
N GLU A 305 16.30 -10.20 15.79
CA GLU A 305 16.56 -9.59 14.49
C GLU A 305 17.40 -8.32 14.62
N LEU A 306 17.05 -7.42 15.55
CA LEU A 306 17.84 -6.21 15.80
C LEU A 306 19.27 -6.54 16.22
N LEU A 307 19.44 -7.48 17.14
CA LEU A 307 20.78 -7.95 17.54
C LEU A 307 21.56 -8.56 16.37
N SER A 308 20.89 -9.38 15.55
CA SER A 308 21.50 -9.97 14.35
C SER A 308 21.93 -8.89 13.35
N ILE A 309 21.13 -7.85 13.14
CA ILE A 309 21.42 -6.76 12.21
C ILE A 309 22.66 -5.96 12.65
N PHE A 310 22.77 -5.63 13.94
CA PHE A 310 23.83 -4.74 14.43
C PHE A 310 25.08 -5.46 14.91
N ILE A 311 25.02 -6.76 15.26
CA ILE A 311 26.18 -7.52 15.79
C ILE A 311 26.93 -8.29 14.68
N GLN A 312 26.34 -8.51 13.49
CA GLN A 312 27.01 -9.27 12.42
C GLN A 312 28.22 -8.53 11.84
N PRO A 313 29.44 -9.11 11.90
CA PRO A 313 30.65 -8.44 11.41
C PRO A 313 30.74 -8.32 9.89
N SER A 314 29.86 -8.99 9.13
CA SER A 314 29.90 -9.08 7.67
C SER A 314 29.44 -7.82 6.91
N PHE A 315 28.86 -6.83 7.61
CA PHE A 315 28.27 -5.64 6.98
C PHE A 315 29.14 -4.37 7.05
N ILE A 316 30.36 -4.47 7.55
CA ILE A 316 31.26 -3.29 7.53
C ILE A 316 32.02 -3.32 6.20
N PRO A 317 31.73 -2.41 5.25
CA PRO A 317 32.66 -2.17 4.16
C PRO A 317 33.96 -1.73 4.82
N GLN A 318 35.03 -2.48 4.58
CA GLN A 318 36.39 -2.09 5.04
C GLN A 318 36.78 -0.78 4.34
N LEU A 319 36.27 0.33 4.80
CA LEU A 319 36.71 1.68 4.40
C LEU A 319 38.16 1.95 4.79
N SER A 320 38.78 1.10 5.62
CA SER A 320 40.18 1.20 6.06
C SER A 320 41.20 0.68 5.04
N ILE A 321 40.81 0.03 3.94
CA ILE A 321 41.76 -0.50 2.96
C ILE A 321 42.08 0.50 1.84
N VAL A 322 41.26 1.53 1.63
CA VAL A 322 41.52 2.50 0.54
C VAL A 322 42.59 3.55 0.93
N GLN A 323 42.93 3.73 2.19
CA GLN A 323 44.00 4.64 2.59
C GLN A 323 45.42 4.04 2.50
N ASN A 324 45.54 2.71 2.33
CA ASN A 324 46.85 2.03 2.24
C ASN A 324 47.23 1.55 0.84
N ILE A 325 46.46 1.84 -0.20
CA ILE A 325 46.80 1.53 -1.58
C ILE A 325 47.08 2.82 -2.36
N LEU A 326 47.87 3.70 -1.77
CA LEU A 326 48.68 4.62 -2.57
C LEU A 326 50.06 3.98 -2.66
N PRO A 327 50.51 3.51 -3.87
CA PRO A 327 51.87 3.05 -4.00
C PRO A 327 52.81 4.23 -3.72
N GLN A 328 53.66 4.05 -2.71
CA GLN A 328 54.84 4.90 -2.54
C GLN A 328 55.64 4.83 -3.85
N VAL A 329 55.43 5.82 -4.69
CA VAL A 329 56.37 6.09 -5.78
C VAL A 329 57.64 6.61 -5.13
N GLN A 330 58.56 5.69 -4.84
CA GLN A 330 59.94 6.00 -4.49
C GLN A 330 60.51 6.89 -5.58
N GLN A 331 60.84 8.11 -5.19
CA GLN A 331 61.74 8.98 -5.96
C GLN A 331 63.07 8.25 -6.16
N LYS A 332 63.32 7.67 -7.34
CA LYS A 332 64.62 7.37 -7.83
C LYS A 332 65.06 8.51 -8.77
N THR A 333 65.91 9.35 -8.24
CA THR A 333 66.76 10.26 -8.98
C THR A 333 67.61 9.48 -9.98
N ALA A 334 67.46 9.74 -11.26
CA ALA A 334 68.49 9.45 -12.27
C ALA A 334 68.33 10.39 -13.48
N SER A 335 69.26 11.30 -13.56
CA SER A 335 70.00 11.83 -14.74
C SER A 335 69.24 12.05 -16.07
N LYS A 336 69.28 13.32 -16.48
CA LYS A 336 68.99 13.81 -17.83
C LYS A 336 69.87 13.15 -18.90
N PRO A 337 69.38 13.02 -20.13
CA PRO A 337 70.10 13.59 -21.24
C PRO A 337 69.29 14.60 -22.06
N LYS A 338 70.00 15.63 -22.49
CA LYS A 338 69.61 16.64 -23.47
C LYS A 338 69.50 16.02 -24.87
N ILE A 339 68.47 16.35 -25.63
CA ILE A 339 68.47 16.50 -27.06
C ILE A 339 67.38 17.46 -27.52
N LYS A 340 67.82 18.58 -27.99
CA LYS A 340 67.49 19.46 -29.13
C LYS A 340 66.01 19.67 -29.51
N ASN A 341 65.68 20.96 -29.46
CA ASN A 341 64.66 21.68 -30.23
C ASN A 341 64.60 21.29 -31.70
N GLN A 342 63.44 21.11 -32.24
CA GLN A 342 63.05 21.74 -33.51
C GLN A 342 61.55 21.74 -33.71
N LYS A 343 61.01 22.99 -33.85
CA LYS A 343 59.93 23.40 -34.79
C LYS A 343 58.62 22.66 -34.72
N THR A 344 57.60 23.29 -34.49
CA THR A 344 56.84 24.46 -34.96
C THR A 344 55.41 24.06 -35.09
N ALA A 345 54.61 24.82 -34.46
CA ALA A 345 53.39 25.48 -34.97
C ALA A 345 52.46 24.66 -35.88
N GLU A 346 51.20 24.92 -35.69
CA GLU A 346 50.05 24.49 -36.46
C GLU A 346 49.49 23.13 -36.03
N ILE A 347 48.58 23.19 -35.09
CA ILE A 347 47.23 22.57 -35.14
C ILE A 347 46.48 23.06 -33.87
N SER A 348 45.95 24.24 -34.00
CA SER A 348 44.90 24.76 -33.08
C SER A 348 43.88 25.52 -33.93
N LYS A 349 43.06 24.80 -34.68
CA LYS A 349 41.82 25.27 -35.31
C LYS A 349 41.15 24.10 -36.03
N SER A 350 40.48 23.23 -35.30
CA SER A 350 39.51 22.29 -35.88
C SER A 350 38.58 21.61 -34.85
N GLU A 351 38.39 22.15 -33.64
CA GLU A 351 37.46 21.56 -32.67
C GLU A 351 36.30 22.46 -32.25
N SER A 352 35.99 23.53 -33.01
CA SER A 352 34.85 24.40 -32.68
C SER A 352 33.70 24.45 -33.71
N GLU A 353 33.74 23.63 -34.77
CA GLU A 353 32.68 23.64 -35.80
C GLU A 353 31.77 22.40 -35.85
N ASN A 354 32.03 21.37 -35.06
CA ASN A 354 31.23 20.13 -35.07
C ASN A 354 30.17 20.00 -33.94
N LYS A 355 29.81 21.08 -33.27
CA LYS A 355 28.73 21.06 -32.26
C LYS A 355 27.46 21.82 -32.62
N THR A 356 27.38 22.38 -33.83
CA THR A 356 26.22 23.21 -34.21
C THR A 356 25.34 22.57 -35.30
N GLU A 357 25.74 21.45 -35.91
CA GLU A 357 24.96 20.79 -36.95
C GLU A 357 24.07 19.62 -36.45
N LEU A 358 24.30 19.09 -35.24
CA LEU A 358 23.47 17.99 -34.68
C LEU A 358 22.23 18.43 -33.94
N GLN A 359 21.89 19.73 -33.90
CA GLN A 359 20.66 20.24 -33.27
C GLN A 359 19.64 20.80 -34.27
N LYS A 360 19.88 20.71 -35.58
CA LYS A 360 18.90 21.16 -36.59
C LYS A 360 18.15 20.06 -37.33
N GLU A 361 18.55 18.80 -37.21
CA GLU A 361 17.84 17.69 -37.88
C GLU A 361 16.74 17.02 -37.08
N THR A 362 16.50 17.41 -35.83
CA THR A 362 15.41 16.83 -34.97
C THR A 362 14.15 17.69 -34.91
N PHE A 363 14.07 18.78 -35.64
CA PHE A 363 12.87 19.67 -35.62
C PHE A 363 12.08 19.75 -36.93
N GLU A 364 12.48 19.07 -37.99
CA GLU A 364 11.77 19.12 -39.30
C GLU A 364 10.98 17.85 -39.67
N ASN A 365 10.93 16.82 -38.83
CA ASN A 365 10.22 15.57 -39.13
C ASN A 365 8.91 15.36 -38.35
N SER A 366 8.34 16.41 -37.78
CA SER A 366 7.05 16.34 -37.05
C SER A 366 5.90 17.13 -37.67
N GLN A 367 6.04 17.56 -38.92
CA GLN A 367 4.94 18.21 -39.64
C GLN A 367 4.85 17.73 -41.09
N LYS A 368 4.47 16.48 -41.29
CA LYS A 368 3.87 16.03 -42.57
C LYS A 368 3.32 14.62 -42.34
N ASN A 369 2.14 14.50 -41.81
CA ASN A 369 1.20 13.39 -42.04
C ASN A 369 -0.15 13.75 -41.42
N GLU A 370 -0.81 14.73 -41.99
CA GLU A 370 -2.26 14.87 -41.98
C GLU A 370 -2.69 14.97 -43.44
N ASN A 371 -3.52 14.03 -43.83
CA ASN A 371 -4.39 13.93 -44.98
C ASN A 371 -4.18 12.65 -45.79
N SER A 372 -4.99 11.66 -45.48
CA SER A 372 -5.70 10.85 -46.49
C SER A 372 -6.89 10.16 -45.81
N GLU A 373 -8.07 10.73 -46.03
CA GLU A 373 -9.36 10.05 -45.88
C GLU A 373 -9.41 8.92 -46.89
N ASP A 374 -9.72 7.70 -46.42
CA ASP A 374 -10.30 6.67 -47.28
C ASP A 374 -11.43 5.97 -46.54
N LYS A 375 -12.59 6.16 -47.13
CA LYS A 375 -13.87 5.54 -46.87
C LYS A 375 -13.77 4.05 -47.15
N ILE A 376 -14.21 3.20 -46.23
CA ILE A 376 -14.66 1.86 -46.55
C ILE A 376 -16.00 1.61 -45.87
N GLU A 377 -16.95 1.24 -46.72
CA GLU A 377 -18.36 1.01 -46.50
C GLU A 377 -18.65 -0.21 -45.63
N ILE A 378 -19.74 -0.08 -44.87
CA ILE A 378 -20.41 -1.17 -44.14
C ILE A 378 -21.33 -1.91 -45.11
N PRO A 379 -21.47 -3.22 -45.04
CA PRO A 379 -22.73 -3.85 -45.35
C PRO A 379 -23.42 -4.45 -44.12
N GLN A 380 -24.58 -3.89 -43.83
CA GLN A 380 -25.63 -4.53 -43.04
C GLN A 380 -26.11 -5.81 -43.73
N LYS A 381 -26.33 -6.89 -42.99
CA LYS A 381 -27.46 -7.79 -43.21
C LYS A 381 -27.90 -8.45 -41.92
N ALA A 382 -29.18 -8.34 -41.70
CA ALA A 382 -29.99 -8.96 -40.67
C ALA A 382 -30.21 -10.45 -40.92
N GLY A 383 -30.59 -11.19 -39.88
CA GLY A 383 -31.18 -12.52 -40.03
C GLY A 383 -31.13 -13.35 -38.74
N GLU A 384 -32.17 -13.23 -37.95
CA GLU A 384 -32.99 -14.27 -37.28
C GLU A 384 -32.38 -15.49 -36.58
N ASN A 385 -32.75 -15.57 -35.30
CA ASN A 385 -33.12 -16.74 -34.48
C ASN A 385 -32.97 -18.14 -35.09
N LYS A 386 -32.31 -19.02 -34.29
CA LYS A 386 -32.94 -20.29 -33.87
C LYS A 386 -32.12 -20.97 -32.78
N SER A 387 -32.82 -21.30 -31.70
CA SER A 387 -32.45 -22.27 -30.66
C SER A 387 -32.16 -23.64 -31.25
N LEU A 388 -31.11 -24.32 -30.79
CA LEU A 388 -31.08 -25.80 -30.75
C LEU A 388 -30.09 -26.23 -29.65
N LYS A 389 -30.66 -27.09 -28.81
CA LYS A 389 -29.95 -28.00 -27.89
C LYS A 389 -29.15 -29.01 -28.72
N SER A 390 -28.00 -29.42 -28.22
CA SER A 390 -27.63 -30.81 -28.02
C SER A 390 -26.12 -31.00 -27.98
N GLU A 391 -25.74 -31.67 -26.93
CA GLU A 391 -24.90 -32.89 -26.97
C GLU A 391 -23.40 -32.72 -26.88
N ILE A 392 -22.91 -33.19 -25.72
CA ILE A 392 -21.56 -33.57 -25.38
C ILE A 392 -21.12 -34.74 -26.27
N PRO A 393 -19.86 -34.82 -26.66
CA PRO A 393 -19.19 -36.10 -26.60
C PRO A 393 -18.01 -36.10 -25.65
N GLU A 394 -18.07 -37.06 -24.74
CA GLU A 394 -16.93 -37.61 -24.01
C GLU A 394 -15.87 -38.18 -24.97
N ASN A 395 -14.68 -38.23 -24.42
CA ASN A 395 -13.50 -39.02 -24.74
C ASN A 395 -12.34 -38.26 -25.36
N LEU A 396 -11.35 -38.13 -24.51
CA LEU A 396 -10.00 -38.64 -24.78
C LEU A 396 -9.22 -38.75 -23.47
N SER A 397 -8.99 -40.01 -23.15
CA SER A 397 -8.20 -40.51 -22.03
C SER A 397 -6.68 -40.35 -22.25
N GLU A 398 -5.98 -40.26 -21.13
CA GLU A 398 -4.69 -40.89 -20.83
C GLU A 398 -3.39 -40.33 -21.37
N ALA A 399 -2.57 -39.78 -20.42
CA ALA A 399 -1.21 -40.27 -20.24
C ALA A 399 -0.73 -39.97 -18.81
N GLN A 400 -0.64 -41.00 -17.99
CA GLN A 400 0.09 -41.00 -16.73
C GLN A 400 1.57 -41.30 -16.96
N PRO A 401 2.51 -40.72 -16.21
CA PRO A 401 3.80 -41.34 -15.96
C PRO A 401 3.73 -42.22 -14.73
N LYS A 402 4.12 -43.49 -14.93
CA LYS A 402 4.34 -44.50 -13.89
C LYS A 402 5.42 -44.03 -12.93
N ASN A 403 5.16 -44.14 -11.64
CA ASN A 403 6.20 -44.29 -10.60
C ASN A 403 5.95 -45.60 -9.88
N GLU A 404 6.92 -46.46 -10.03
CA GLU A 404 7.12 -47.66 -9.24
C GLU A 404 7.41 -47.26 -7.79
N ASN A 405 6.68 -47.84 -6.82
CA ASN A 405 7.22 -48.29 -5.56
C ASN A 405 6.27 -49.31 -4.89
N GLN A 406 6.82 -50.43 -4.74
CA GLN A 406 6.62 -51.64 -3.90
C GLN A 406 5.51 -51.64 -2.87
N ASP A 407 4.61 -52.59 -3.09
CA ASP A 407 4.13 -53.67 -2.20
C ASP A 407 3.86 -53.34 -0.71
N LEU A 408 2.55 -53.32 -0.41
CA LEU A 408 1.95 -53.85 0.84
C LEU A 408 0.42 -53.85 0.73
N GLY A 409 -0.14 -55.03 0.46
CA GLY A 409 -1.50 -55.45 0.83
C GLY A 409 -2.69 -54.64 0.33
N ASP A 410 -3.59 -55.23 -0.46
CA ASP A 410 -4.94 -54.81 -0.86
C ASP A 410 -5.48 -53.54 -0.17
N LYS A 411 -5.15 -52.36 -0.68
CA LYS A 411 -5.81 -51.09 -0.35
C LYS A 411 -6.46 -50.54 -1.63
N LYS A 412 -7.79 -50.49 -1.64
CA LYS A 412 -8.56 -49.72 -2.61
C LYS A 412 -7.90 -48.34 -2.78
N GLU A 413 -7.63 -48.02 -4.03
CA GLU A 413 -7.05 -46.73 -4.42
C GLU A 413 -7.91 -45.60 -3.86
N PHE A 414 -7.31 -44.74 -3.01
CA PHE A 414 -8.03 -43.61 -2.41
C PHE A 414 -8.33 -42.56 -3.48
N LYS A 415 -9.62 -42.32 -3.70
CA LYS A 415 -10.09 -41.28 -4.63
C LYS A 415 -10.54 -40.06 -3.83
N TRP A 416 -9.94 -38.90 -4.09
CA TRP A 416 -10.29 -37.63 -3.44
C TRP A 416 -11.78 -37.28 -3.58
N ALA A 417 -12.38 -37.59 -4.74
CA ALA A 417 -13.80 -37.37 -4.99
C ALA A 417 -14.68 -38.17 -4.03
N ASP A 418 -14.32 -39.41 -3.70
CA ASP A 418 -15.07 -40.29 -2.80
C ASP A 418 -15.00 -39.75 -1.35
N PHE A 419 -13.87 -39.15 -0.98
CA PHE A 419 -13.68 -38.57 0.34
C PHE A 419 -14.61 -37.37 0.62
N TRP A 420 -14.56 -36.34 -0.22
CA TRP A 420 -15.45 -35.18 -0.01
C TRP A 420 -16.92 -35.53 -0.33
N GLY A 421 -17.18 -36.51 -1.19
CA GLY A 421 -18.52 -37.06 -1.46
C GLY A 421 -19.12 -37.83 -0.28
N ALA A 422 -18.28 -38.40 0.60
CA ALA A 422 -18.71 -39.14 1.80
C ALA A 422 -19.09 -38.23 2.99
N ILE A 423 -18.89 -36.93 2.87
CA ILE A 423 -19.28 -35.94 3.90
C ILE A 423 -20.80 -35.76 3.89
N ASP A 424 -21.40 -35.73 5.07
CA ASP A 424 -22.85 -35.64 5.23
C ASP A 424 -23.41 -34.33 4.63
N GLU A 425 -24.61 -34.39 4.03
CA GLU A 425 -25.25 -33.22 3.41
C GLU A 425 -25.51 -32.06 4.37
N SER A 426 -25.57 -32.30 5.67
CA SER A 426 -25.66 -31.28 6.70
C SER A 426 -24.43 -30.39 6.81
N ASP A 427 -23.27 -30.83 6.27
CA ASP A 427 -21.98 -30.15 6.36
C ASP A 427 -21.50 -29.67 4.98
N LYS A 428 -22.41 -29.19 4.11
CA LYS A 428 -22.14 -28.70 2.74
C LYS A 428 -21.00 -27.66 2.68
N GLY A 429 -20.82 -26.86 3.72
CA GLY A 429 -19.71 -25.89 3.80
C GLY A 429 -18.34 -26.57 3.81
N ILE A 430 -18.20 -27.68 4.54
CA ILE A 430 -16.95 -28.46 4.60
C ILE A 430 -16.70 -29.11 3.23
N GLN A 431 -17.73 -29.71 2.64
CA GLN A 431 -17.66 -30.33 1.31
C GLN A 431 -17.19 -29.32 0.25
N THR A 432 -17.72 -28.08 0.27
CA THR A 432 -17.34 -27.03 -0.69
C THR A 432 -15.89 -26.62 -0.52
N ILE A 433 -15.40 -26.50 0.73
CA ILE A 433 -13.98 -26.17 0.98
C ILE A 433 -13.08 -27.29 0.47
N LEU A 434 -13.41 -28.57 0.74
CA LEU A 434 -12.61 -29.72 0.29
C LEU A 434 -12.58 -29.86 -1.24
N LYS A 435 -13.69 -29.58 -1.95
CA LYS A 435 -13.73 -29.54 -3.42
C LYS A 435 -12.74 -28.53 -4.01
N GLN A 436 -12.52 -27.41 -3.32
CA GLN A 436 -11.65 -26.32 -3.77
C GLN A 436 -10.22 -26.43 -3.23
N SER A 437 -9.92 -27.46 -2.43
CA SER A 437 -8.62 -27.66 -1.79
C SER A 437 -7.77 -28.65 -2.57
N GLY A 438 -6.47 -28.36 -2.66
CA GLY A 438 -5.48 -29.34 -3.14
C GLY A 438 -5.18 -30.39 -2.07
N TYR A 439 -4.65 -31.55 -2.47
CA TYR A 439 -4.24 -32.59 -1.53
C TYR A 439 -2.96 -33.29 -1.99
N ILE A 440 -2.23 -33.82 -1.02
CA ILE A 440 -1.05 -34.70 -1.23
C ILE A 440 -1.09 -35.81 -0.18
N PHE A 441 -0.68 -37.02 -0.59
CA PHE A 441 -0.52 -38.17 0.28
C PHE A 441 0.96 -38.38 0.61
N GLU A 442 1.32 -38.30 1.86
CA GLU A 442 2.69 -38.55 2.32
C GLU A 442 2.68 -39.29 3.66
N ASN A 443 3.44 -40.38 3.72
CA ASN A 443 3.70 -41.14 4.97
C ASN A 443 2.45 -41.46 5.80
N GLY A 444 1.34 -41.88 5.15
CA GLY A 444 0.09 -42.19 5.84
C GLY A 444 -0.72 -40.99 6.31
N LYS A 445 -0.36 -39.78 5.86
CA LYS A 445 -1.09 -38.53 6.12
C LYS A 445 -1.68 -37.98 4.85
N ILE A 446 -2.86 -37.36 4.98
CA ILE A 446 -3.49 -36.57 3.93
C ILE A 446 -3.24 -35.11 4.25
N LYS A 447 -2.37 -34.46 3.50
CA LYS A 447 -2.15 -33.02 3.59
C LYS A 447 -3.15 -32.31 2.71
N ILE A 448 -4.00 -31.45 3.29
CA ILE A 448 -5.03 -30.68 2.60
C ILE A 448 -4.58 -29.23 2.52
N TYR A 449 -4.40 -28.73 1.30
CA TYR A 449 -3.96 -27.36 0.99
C TYR A 449 -5.17 -26.49 0.67
N THR A 450 -5.53 -25.58 1.59
CA THR A 450 -6.79 -24.79 1.49
C THR A 450 -6.63 -23.46 0.78
N GLY A 451 -5.40 -23.02 0.52
CA GLY A 451 -5.11 -21.71 -0.12
C GLY A 451 -5.49 -20.49 0.70
N GLY A 452 -5.75 -20.63 2.03
CA GLY A 452 -6.05 -19.49 2.89
C GLY A 452 -6.33 -19.86 4.34
N ALA A 453 -5.88 -19.01 5.26
CA ALA A 453 -5.99 -19.23 6.72
C ALA A 453 -7.46 -19.33 7.22
N PHE A 454 -8.40 -18.66 6.56
CA PHE A 454 -9.81 -18.75 6.92
C PHE A 454 -10.38 -20.16 6.67
N LYS A 455 -10.12 -20.74 5.48
CA LYS A 455 -10.53 -22.10 5.14
C LYS A 455 -9.87 -23.13 6.03
N GLN A 456 -8.59 -22.96 6.37
CA GLN A 456 -7.87 -23.77 7.33
C GLN A 456 -8.58 -23.81 8.68
N LYS A 457 -8.83 -22.64 9.29
CA LYS A 457 -9.54 -22.53 10.57
C LYS A 457 -10.93 -23.16 10.56
N GLN A 458 -11.62 -23.14 9.42
CA GLN A 458 -12.93 -23.81 9.30
C GLN A 458 -12.81 -25.33 9.32
N LEU A 459 -11.81 -25.92 8.67
CA LEU A 459 -11.57 -27.36 8.65
C LEU A 459 -10.93 -27.87 9.96
N GLU A 460 -10.25 -27.03 10.71
CA GLU A 460 -9.66 -27.37 12.04
C GLU A 460 -10.69 -27.40 13.17
N LYS A 461 -11.90 -26.86 12.96
CA LYS A 461 -12.96 -26.94 13.99
C LYS A 461 -13.30 -28.38 14.33
N ALA A 462 -13.53 -28.66 15.62
CA ALA A 462 -13.82 -30.00 16.11
C ALA A 462 -14.98 -30.69 15.34
N LYS A 463 -16.02 -29.93 14.95
CA LYS A 463 -17.13 -30.45 14.14
C LYS A 463 -16.66 -30.88 12.76
N ALA A 464 -15.81 -30.08 12.09
CA ALA A 464 -15.29 -30.40 10.75
C ALA A 464 -14.33 -31.61 10.80
N GLN A 465 -13.47 -31.68 11.80
CA GLN A 465 -12.58 -32.82 12.01
C GLN A 465 -13.37 -34.11 12.25
N ALA A 466 -14.43 -34.06 13.05
CA ALA A 466 -15.31 -35.21 13.28
C ALA A 466 -16.04 -35.65 12.00
N SER A 467 -16.48 -34.70 11.16
CA SER A 467 -17.15 -34.97 9.89
C SER A 467 -16.19 -35.60 8.87
N MET A 468 -14.97 -35.07 8.74
CA MET A 468 -13.90 -35.63 7.89
C MET A 468 -13.45 -37.02 8.38
N GLY A 469 -13.34 -37.24 9.68
CA GLY A 469 -13.02 -38.56 10.27
C GLY A 469 -14.11 -39.58 10.00
N LYS A 470 -15.41 -39.21 10.03
CA LYS A 470 -16.52 -40.09 9.63
C LYS A 470 -16.45 -40.44 8.13
N ALA A 471 -16.14 -39.46 7.29
CA ALA A 471 -15.99 -39.68 5.85
C ALA A 471 -14.85 -40.65 5.53
N LEU A 472 -13.69 -40.52 6.18
CA LEU A 472 -12.58 -41.47 6.04
C LEU A 472 -12.98 -42.90 6.41
N ARG A 473 -13.75 -43.08 7.48
CA ARG A 473 -14.24 -44.44 7.89
C ARG A 473 -15.21 -45.01 6.86
N LYS A 474 -16.10 -44.16 6.28
CA LYS A 474 -17.05 -44.58 5.23
C LYS A 474 -16.35 -45.11 3.99
N ILE A 475 -15.19 -44.58 3.62
CA ILE A 475 -14.40 -45.00 2.46
C ILE A 475 -13.30 -46.04 2.78
N ASN A 476 -13.33 -46.64 3.99
CA ASN A 476 -12.33 -47.59 4.49
C ASN A 476 -10.88 -47.02 4.60
N ALA A 477 -10.74 -45.68 4.76
CA ALA A 477 -9.49 -44.99 4.90
C ALA A 477 -9.27 -44.46 6.34
N GLY A 478 -9.86 -45.10 7.35
CA GLY A 478 -9.87 -44.63 8.75
C GLY A 478 -8.51 -44.61 9.46
N SER A 479 -7.47 -45.24 8.92
CA SER A 479 -6.11 -45.20 9.43
C SER A 479 -5.30 -43.98 9.03
N TRP A 480 -5.82 -43.12 8.17
CA TRP A 480 -5.13 -41.93 7.66
C TRP A 480 -5.32 -40.75 8.60
N VAL A 481 -4.26 -39.96 8.79
CA VAL A 481 -4.29 -38.73 9.59
C VAL A 481 -4.45 -37.54 8.65
N ILE A 482 -5.36 -36.63 8.99
CA ILE A 482 -5.60 -35.41 8.22
C ILE A 482 -4.76 -34.26 8.80
N GLU A 483 -3.97 -33.61 7.96
CA GLU A 483 -3.25 -32.38 8.25
C GLU A 483 -3.76 -31.27 7.32
N VAL A 484 -4.24 -30.15 7.89
CA VAL A 484 -4.82 -29.04 7.11
C VAL A 484 -3.83 -27.88 7.08
N LEU A 485 -3.49 -27.43 5.88
CA LEU A 485 -2.51 -26.35 5.65
C LEU A 485 -3.21 -25.16 4.98
N GLY A 486 -2.95 -23.95 5.49
CA GLY A 486 -3.52 -22.69 5.00
C GLY A 486 -2.85 -22.12 3.75
N VAL A 487 -1.88 -22.83 3.19
CA VAL A 487 -1.11 -22.42 2.01
C VAL A 487 -1.63 -23.09 0.74
N ALA A 488 -1.24 -22.59 -0.43
CA ALA A 488 -1.54 -23.21 -1.71
C ALA A 488 -0.76 -24.53 -1.87
N LYS A 489 -1.31 -25.46 -2.68
CA LYS A 489 -0.63 -26.72 -2.98
C LYS A 489 0.68 -26.44 -3.73
N PRO A 490 1.82 -27.03 -3.33
CA PRO A 490 3.08 -26.89 -4.06
C PRO A 490 2.95 -27.37 -5.50
N ALA A 491 3.65 -26.70 -6.42
CA ALA A 491 3.71 -27.13 -7.80
C ALA A 491 4.36 -28.51 -7.94
N SER A 492 3.91 -29.30 -8.93
CA SER A 492 4.46 -30.64 -9.18
C SER A 492 5.87 -30.60 -9.80
N ASP A 493 6.29 -29.45 -10.34
CA ASP A 493 7.62 -29.24 -10.91
C ASP A 493 8.56 -28.68 -9.85
N PRO A 494 9.71 -29.34 -9.58
CA PRO A 494 10.67 -28.89 -8.56
C PRO A 494 11.21 -27.47 -8.78
N ALA A 495 11.36 -27.04 -10.04
CA ALA A 495 11.84 -25.69 -10.38
C ALA A 495 10.78 -24.62 -10.03
N ILE A 496 9.51 -24.93 -10.30
CA ILE A 496 8.39 -24.04 -9.99
C ILE A 496 8.11 -24.01 -8.49
N ALA A 497 8.24 -25.15 -7.80
CA ALA A 497 8.13 -25.23 -6.35
C ALA A 497 9.18 -24.35 -5.64
N SER A 498 10.41 -24.35 -6.13
CA SER A 498 11.49 -23.51 -5.60
C SER A 498 11.23 -22.01 -5.82
N ILE A 499 10.62 -21.62 -6.95
CA ILE A 499 10.22 -20.23 -7.23
C ILE A 499 9.04 -19.82 -6.34
N GLN A 500 8.06 -20.69 -6.14
CA GLN A 500 6.93 -20.40 -5.24
C GLN A 500 7.37 -20.23 -3.79
N ASP A 501 8.31 -21.03 -3.31
CA ASP A 501 8.90 -20.89 -1.97
C ASP A 501 9.69 -19.58 -1.82
N LEU A 502 10.45 -19.19 -2.84
CA LEU A 502 11.21 -17.93 -2.88
C LEU A 502 10.30 -16.69 -2.90
N MET A 503 9.13 -16.80 -3.55
CA MET A 503 8.18 -15.70 -3.70
C MET A 503 7.07 -15.67 -2.62
N GLY A 504 7.12 -16.58 -1.65
CA GLY A 504 6.13 -16.62 -0.56
C GLY A 504 4.73 -17.08 -0.96
N GLY A 505 4.60 -17.83 -2.06
CA GLY A 505 3.35 -18.32 -2.62
C GLY A 505 2.89 -17.51 -3.84
N GLY A 506 2.14 -18.16 -4.73
CA GLY A 506 1.56 -17.53 -5.94
C GLY A 506 0.85 -18.57 -6.82
N GLU A 507 -0.13 -18.15 -7.59
CA GLU A 507 -0.78 -18.98 -8.62
C GLU A 507 -0.11 -18.77 -9.97
N MET A 508 0.15 -19.89 -10.69
CA MET A 508 0.60 -19.82 -12.08
C MET A 508 -0.55 -19.34 -12.97
N VAL A 509 -0.38 -18.21 -13.62
CA VAL A 509 -1.25 -17.77 -14.71
C VAL A 509 -0.63 -18.28 -16.01
N LYS A 510 -1.33 -19.16 -16.73
CA LYS A 510 -1.00 -19.50 -18.11
C LYS A 510 -1.27 -18.24 -18.94
N ILE A 511 -0.22 -17.69 -19.53
CA ILE A 511 -0.34 -16.68 -20.59
C ILE A 511 -0.48 -17.49 -21.86
N ASP A 512 -1.70 -17.55 -22.43
CA ASP A 512 -1.91 -18.05 -23.79
C ASP A 512 -1.24 -17.04 -24.73
N GLU A 513 -0.29 -17.55 -25.56
CA GLU A 513 0.37 -16.82 -26.64
C GLU A 513 -0.59 -16.55 -27.81
#